data_7512eecbeb6755ddaa810dacf08fed5d
#
_entry.id   7512eecbeb6755ddaa810dacf08fed5d
#
_cell.length_a   1.000
_cell.length_b   1.000
_cell.length_c   1.000
_cell.angle_alpha   90.00
_cell.angle_beta   90.00
_cell.angle_gamma   90.00
#
_symmetry.space_group_name_H-M   'P 1'
#
loop_
_entity.id
_entity.type
_entity.pdbx_description
1 polymer ?
#
loop_
_entity_poly.entity_id
_entity_poly.type
_entity_poly.pdbx_seq_one_letter_code
_entity_poly.pdbx_strand_id
1 'polypeptide(L)'
;CLPVAYVFKYYGFEMAFRFTNATGRSMLDAYSTAWMKLPVWYVLVTTIIQSAIGQAGRLIAAAAVVFYLIHQYVGLDIPGLEDDMELALYGLVLGIASVLIILRGNYAAVEVVTKIAAGFLIVCTIGVYFVQPAPVSEFVHFFRLDAPEGSWLIIASFLGLLPTGIDVSLQASEWGKAKKVGMGRIRGELEARGLAKPYDPFTDGERDLSVDTLRLPDHAREYCRRWFKIGLWDFRAGHLISFILASVFLLLAAVWMYPSEVAGNAVIGEIATIFTDSIGPGAMIIFLMGALAATFSTAFNYFDGWPRVVGACSRNLFRCRAALPGIARE
;
A
#
# COMPACT_ATOMS: atom_id res chain seq x y z
N CYS A 1 11.07 9.17 -15.39
CA CYS A 1 10.84 7.85 -14.71
C CYS A 1 9.45 7.72 -14.10
N LEU A 2 8.96 8.73 -13.33
CA LEU A 2 7.69 8.65 -12.61
C LEU A 2 6.47 8.33 -13.51
N PRO A 3 6.20 9.07 -14.60
CA PRO A 3 5.05 8.77 -15.46
C PRO A 3 5.09 7.35 -16.05
N VAL A 4 6.29 6.89 -16.40
CA VAL A 4 6.51 5.54 -16.95
C VAL A 4 6.11 4.47 -15.93
N ALA A 5 6.57 4.59 -14.68
CA ALA A 5 6.23 3.65 -13.60
C ALA A 5 4.72 3.58 -13.37
N TYR A 6 4.04 4.73 -13.36
CA TYR A 6 2.59 4.80 -13.14
C TYR A 6 1.80 4.19 -14.29
N VAL A 7 2.18 4.45 -15.55
CA VAL A 7 1.50 3.88 -16.71
C VAL A 7 1.65 2.36 -16.78
N PHE A 8 2.87 1.84 -16.60
CA PHE A 8 3.09 0.39 -16.66
C PHE A 8 2.41 -0.36 -15.53
N LYS A 9 2.51 0.14 -14.30
CA LYS A 9 1.89 -0.53 -13.15
C LYS A 9 0.37 -0.40 -13.10
N TYR A 10 -0.20 0.64 -13.72
CA TYR A 10 -1.64 0.81 -13.80
C TYR A 10 -2.36 -0.46 -14.26
N TYR A 11 -1.88 -1.06 -15.35
CA TYR A 11 -2.50 -2.26 -15.91
C TYR A 11 -2.40 -3.47 -14.97
N GLY A 12 -1.28 -3.64 -14.28
CA GLY A 12 -1.12 -4.73 -13.30
C GLY A 12 -2.11 -4.62 -12.15
N PHE A 13 -2.27 -3.43 -11.59
CA PHE A 13 -3.22 -3.16 -10.51
C PHE A 13 -4.68 -3.27 -10.98
N GLU A 14 -4.99 -2.72 -12.17
CA GLU A 14 -6.33 -2.81 -12.73
C GLU A 14 -6.73 -4.25 -13.00
N MET A 15 -5.83 -5.09 -13.49
CA MET A 15 -6.11 -6.51 -13.77
C MET A 15 -6.39 -7.30 -12.48
N ALA A 16 -5.65 -7.04 -11.40
CA ALA A 16 -5.92 -7.66 -10.11
C ALA A 16 -7.33 -7.28 -9.60
N PHE A 17 -7.70 -6.01 -9.70
CA PHE A 17 -9.04 -5.54 -9.36
C PHE A 17 -10.13 -6.20 -10.23
N ARG A 18 -9.94 -6.22 -11.55
CA ARG A 18 -10.87 -6.83 -12.50
C ARG A 18 -11.09 -8.31 -12.21
N PHE A 19 -10.01 -9.05 -12.03
CA PHE A 19 -10.08 -10.47 -11.75
C PHE A 19 -10.84 -10.77 -10.45
N THR A 20 -10.47 -10.11 -9.35
CA THR A 20 -11.11 -10.32 -8.05
C THR A 20 -12.60 -9.96 -8.07
N ASN A 21 -12.95 -8.86 -8.72
CA ASN A 21 -14.34 -8.43 -8.83
C ASN A 21 -15.17 -9.39 -9.69
N ALA A 22 -14.61 -9.87 -10.79
CA ALA A 22 -15.30 -10.77 -11.71
C ALA A 22 -15.44 -12.20 -11.18
N THR A 23 -14.51 -12.67 -10.36
CA THR A 23 -14.46 -14.08 -9.92
C THR A 23 -14.77 -14.27 -8.44
N GLY A 24 -14.62 -13.23 -7.62
CA GLY A 24 -14.62 -13.32 -6.15
C GLY A 24 -13.39 -14.03 -5.58
N ARG A 25 -12.33 -14.23 -6.39
CA ARG A 25 -11.09 -14.90 -6.02
C ARG A 25 -9.89 -13.95 -6.10
N SER A 26 -8.78 -14.36 -5.53
CA SER A 26 -7.55 -13.59 -5.62
C SER A 26 -6.74 -13.94 -6.87
N MET A 27 -5.84 -13.04 -7.25
CA MET A 27 -4.89 -13.30 -8.33
C MET A 27 -3.99 -14.51 -8.05
N LEU A 28 -3.68 -14.79 -6.78
CA LEU A 28 -2.89 -15.96 -6.39
C LEU A 28 -3.59 -17.28 -6.71
N ASP A 29 -4.92 -17.30 -6.61
CA ASP A 29 -5.70 -18.46 -7.02
C ASP A 29 -5.58 -18.70 -8.53
N ALA A 30 -5.54 -17.62 -9.34
CA ALA A 30 -5.27 -17.72 -10.77
C ALA A 30 -3.83 -18.17 -11.06
N TYR A 31 -2.86 -17.62 -10.35
CA TYR A 31 -1.44 -18.00 -10.51
C TYR A 31 -1.19 -19.49 -10.18
N SER A 32 -2.01 -20.09 -9.33
CA SER A 32 -1.91 -21.51 -8.99
C SER A 32 -2.23 -22.45 -10.16
N THR A 33 -2.88 -21.94 -11.21
CA THR A 33 -3.18 -22.70 -12.44
C THR A 33 -2.02 -22.73 -13.45
N ALA A 34 -1.01 -21.86 -13.23
CA ALA A 34 0.16 -21.78 -14.10
C ALA A 34 1.05 -23.03 -13.97
N TRP A 35 1.88 -23.25 -14.99
CA TRP A 35 2.80 -24.38 -15.05
C TRP A 35 3.68 -24.47 -13.79
N MET A 36 3.72 -25.65 -13.16
CA MET A 36 4.42 -25.94 -11.91
C MET A 36 4.15 -24.95 -10.77
N LYS A 37 3.12 -24.09 -10.89
CA LYS A 37 2.81 -23.02 -9.93
C LYS A 37 3.99 -22.04 -9.70
N LEU A 38 4.86 -21.89 -10.68
CA LEU A 38 6.05 -21.02 -10.58
C LEU A 38 5.75 -19.60 -10.11
N PRO A 39 4.69 -18.92 -10.61
CA PRO A 39 4.35 -17.59 -10.11
C PRO A 39 4.02 -17.56 -8.61
N VAL A 40 3.37 -18.61 -8.09
CA VAL A 40 3.05 -18.69 -6.65
C VAL A 40 4.31 -18.88 -5.81
N TRP A 41 5.25 -19.72 -6.27
CA TRP A 41 6.55 -19.88 -5.63
C TRP A 41 7.35 -18.58 -5.62
N TYR A 42 7.40 -17.89 -6.76
CA TYR A 42 8.04 -16.58 -6.86
C TYR A 42 7.46 -15.57 -5.88
N VAL A 43 6.13 -15.46 -5.82
CA VAL A 43 5.45 -14.55 -4.88
C VAL A 43 5.75 -14.95 -3.43
N LEU A 44 5.72 -16.24 -3.09
CA LEU A 44 6.01 -16.69 -1.72
C LEU A 44 7.42 -16.27 -1.28
N VAL A 45 8.43 -16.59 -2.09
CA VAL A 45 9.83 -16.27 -1.77
C VAL A 45 10.05 -14.76 -1.67
N THR A 46 9.58 -14.01 -2.66
CA THR A 46 9.74 -12.55 -2.67
C THR A 46 8.99 -11.89 -1.52
N THR A 47 7.79 -12.37 -1.17
CA THR A 47 7.02 -11.84 -0.04
C THR A 47 7.71 -12.11 1.28
N ILE A 48 8.30 -13.29 1.49
CA ILE A 48 9.06 -13.60 2.72
C ILE A 48 10.27 -12.66 2.85
N ILE A 49 11.03 -12.47 1.78
CA ILE A 49 12.19 -11.58 1.78
C ILE A 49 11.75 -10.12 2.06
N GLN A 50 10.73 -9.65 1.36
CA GLN A 50 10.22 -8.29 1.53
C GLN A 50 9.57 -8.08 2.90
N SER A 51 8.95 -9.10 3.48
CA SER A 51 8.33 -8.99 4.81
C SER A 51 9.37 -8.74 5.90
N ALA A 52 10.59 -9.24 5.76
CA ALA A 52 11.66 -8.96 6.70
C ALA A 52 12.30 -7.58 6.43
N ILE A 53 12.89 -7.41 5.24
CA ILE A 53 13.69 -6.23 4.90
C ILE A 53 12.79 -5.00 4.70
N GLY A 54 11.73 -5.12 3.92
CA GLY A 54 10.85 -4.01 3.57
C GLY A 54 10.04 -3.51 4.76
N GLN A 55 9.67 -4.39 5.70
CA GLN A 55 8.94 -3.97 6.90
C GLN A 55 9.83 -3.23 7.89
N ALA A 56 11.07 -3.67 8.04
CA ALA A 56 12.05 -2.94 8.84
C ALA A 56 12.21 -1.50 8.34
N GLY A 57 12.40 -1.30 7.03
CA GLY A 57 12.52 0.04 6.46
C GLY A 57 11.27 0.91 6.66
N ARG A 58 10.06 0.35 6.57
CA ARG A 58 8.81 1.09 6.82
C ARG A 58 8.64 1.48 8.28
N LEU A 59 9.00 0.58 9.20
CA LEU A 59 8.95 0.87 10.63
C LEU A 59 10.00 1.92 11.01
N ILE A 60 11.21 1.84 10.46
CA ILE A 60 12.25 2.85 10.67
C ILE A 60 11.77 4.22 10.15
N ALA A 61 11.14 4.28 8.98
CA ALA A 61 10.60 5.53 8.46
C ALA A 61 9.52 6.13 9.38
N ALA A 62 8.63 5.31 9.94
CA ALA A 62 7.64 5.78 10.91
C ALA A 62 8.28 6.17 12.25
N ALA A 63 9.27 5.40 12.70
CA ALA A 63 10.04 5.66 13.92
C ALA A 63 10.83 6.97 13.83
N ALA A 64 11.41 7.28 12.67
CA ALA A 64 12.13 8.53 12.45
C ALA A 64 11.22 9.76 12.59
N VAL A 65 9.95 9.67 12.18
CA VAL A 65 8.98 10.75 12.44
C VAL A 65 8.69 10.88 13.93
N VAL A 66 8.51 9.75 14.64
CA VAL A 66 8.29 9.76 16.10
C VAL A 66 9.50 10.31 16.84
N PHE A 67 10.70 9.87 16.45
CA PHE A 67 11.95 10.38 16.99
C PHE A 67 12.04 11.90 16.86
N TYR A 68 11.84 12.42 15.65
CA TYR A 68 11.87 13.86 15.40
C TYR A 68 10.78 14.61 16.21
N LEU A 69 9.57 14.06 16.33
CA LEU A 69 8.50 14.64 17.15
C LEU A 69 8.90 14.73 18.63
N ILE A 70 9.46 13.66 19.19
CA ILE A 70 9.80 13.57 20.62
C ILE A 70 10.98 14.53 20.92
N HIS A 71 12.04 14.47 20.14
CA HIS A 71 13.22 15.32 20.37
C HIS A 71 12.93 16.79 20.12
N GLN A 72 12.22 17.13 19.03
CA GLN A 72 12.02 18.54 18.65
C GLN A 72 10.90 19.24 19.44
N TYR A 73 9.82 18.52 19.81
CA TYR A 73 8.67 19.13 20.46
C TYR A 73 8.59 18.83 21.95
N VAL A 74 8.97 17.63 22.37
CA VAL A 74 8.88 17.24 23.79
C VAL A 74 10.20 17.50 24.49
N GLY A 75 11.31 17.56 23.75
CA GLY A 75 12.66 17.78 24.30
C GLY A 75 13.10 16.64 25.23
N LEU A 76 12.63 15.42 24.95
CA LEU A 76 12.98 14.23 25.71
C LEU A 76 14.00 13.42 24.95
N ASP A 77 15.18 13.25 25.57
CA ASP A 77 16.19 12.28 25.16
C ASP A 77 16.17 11.12 26.14
N ILE A 78 16.34 9.90 25.67
CA ILE A 78 16.47 8.74 26.55
C ILE A 78 17.94 8.68 27.02
N PRO A 79 18.23 8.96 28.29
CA PRO A 79 19.63 9.02 28.77
C PRO A 79 20.34 7.69 28.59
N GLY A 80 21.48 7.70 27.90
CA GLY A 80 22.33 6.52 27.70
C GLY A 80 21.95 5.62 26.53
N LEU A 81 20.99 6.02 25.71
CA LEU A 81 20.67 5.35 24.45
C LEU A 81 21.27 6.13 23.27
N GLU A 82 21.89 5.44 22.34
CA GLU A 82 22.31 6.04 21.05
C GLU A 82 21.08 6.24 20.16
N ASP A 83 21.11 7.28 19.32
CA ASP A 83 19.99 7.67 18.44
C ASP A 83 19.49 6.48 17.58
N ASP A 84 20.39 5.66 17.05
CA ASP A 84 20.03 4.48 16.26
C ASP A 84 19.29 3.41 17.06
N MET A 85 19.65 3.23 18.34
CA MET A 85 18.96 2.30 19.23
C MET A 85 17.61 2.85 19.66
N GLU A 86 17.50 4.14 19.89
CA GLU A 86 16.26 4.80 20.21
C GLU A 86 15.27 4.71 19.03
N LEU A 87 15.76 4.94 17.83
CA LEU A 87 15.00 4.76 16.60
C LEU A 87 14.48 3.32 16.44
N ALA A 88 15.34 2.34 16.69
CA ALA A 88 14.96 0.93 16.64
C ALA A 88 13.91 0.59 17.71
N LEU A 89 14.00 1.18 18.89
CA LEU A 89 13.01 1.02 19.97
C LEU A 89 11.64 1.57 19.56
N TYR A 90 11.58 2.78 18.99
CA TYR A 90 10.32 3.34 18.48
C TYR A 90 9.73 2.48 17.36
N GLY A 91 10.57 1.98 16.44
CA GLY A 91 10.14 1.05 15.41
C GLY A 91 9.54 -0.24 15.98
N LEU A 92 10.18 -0.81 17.01
CA LEU A 92 9.69 -2.00 17.69
C LEU A 92 8.34 -1.75 18.38
N VAL A 93 8.18 -0.62 19.07
CA VAL A 93 6.93 -0.23 19.74
C VAL A 93 5.81 -0.07 18.72
N LEU A 94 6.06 0.62 17.59
CA LEU A 94 5.09 0.78 16.51
C LEU A 94 4.72 -0.57 15.87
N GLY A 95 5.69 -1.46 15.71
CA GLY A 95 5.46 -2.82 15.20
C GLY A 95 4.57 -3.64 16.13
N ILE A 96 4.89 -3.66 17.43
CA ILE A 96 4.09 -4.37 18.45
C ILE A 96 2.67 -3.78 18.51
N ALA A 97 2.54 -2.44 18.50
CA ALA A 97 1.24 -1.77 18.50
C ALA A 97 0.41 -2.19 17.27
N SER A 98 1.03 -2.24 16.08
CA SER A 98 0.37 -2.69 14.86
C SER A 98 -0.16 -4.11 14.98
N VAL A 99 0.66 -5.03 15.48
CA VAL A 99 0.26 -6.44 15.67
C VAL A 99 -0.88 -6.54 16.67
N LEU A 100 -0.81 -5.83 17.80
CA LEU A 100 -1.85 -5.85 18.82
C LEU A 100 -3.20 -5.30 18.32
N ILE A 101 -3.16 -4.24 17.49
CA ILE A 101 -4.36 -3.68 16.87
C ILE A 101 -5.01 -4.70 15.92
N ILE A 102 -4.21 -5.36 15.09
CA ILE A 102 -4.69 -6.38 14.14
C ILE A 102 -5.28 -7.56 14.89
N LEU A 103 -4.61 -8.05 15.95
CA LEU A 103 -5.09 -9.18 16.75
C LEU A 103 -6.39 -8.87 17.51
N ARG A 104 -6.63 -7.61 17.85
CA ARG A 104 -7.87 -7.17 18.51
C ARG A 104 -9.02 -6.88 17.54
N GLY A 105 -8.80 -6.97 16.24
CA GLY A 105 -9.84 -6.71 15.23
C GLY A 105 -10.30 -5.24 15.12
N ASN A 106 -9.62 -4.29 15.75
CA ASN A 106 -10.01 -2.88 15.79
C ASN A 106 -9.51 -2.10 14.54
N TYR A 107 -9.47 -2.78 13.41
CA TYR A 107 -9.00 -2.24 12.13
C TYR A 107 -9.78 -1.00 11.68
N ALA A 108 -11.11 -0.99 11.91
CA ALA A 108 -11.97 0.11 11.43
C ALA A 108 -11.58 1.47 12.02
N ALA A 109 -11.23 1.52 13.31
CA ALA A 109 -10.81 2.77 13.96
C ALA A 109 -9.50 3.30 13.38
N VAL A 110 -8.52 2.41 13.18
CA VAL A 110 -7.23 2.77 12.59
C VAL A 110 -7.40 3.21 11.14
N GLU A 111 -8.25 2.52 10.36
CA GLU A 111 -8.57 2.90 8.98
C GLU A 111 -9.13 4.32 8.89
N VAL A 112 -10.04 4.70 9.80
CA VAL A 112 -10.61 6.06 9.82
C VAL A 112 -9.56 7.10 10.17
N VAL A 113 -8.78 6.88 11.23
CA VAL A 113 -7.74 7.83 11.68
C VAL A 113 -6.67 8.02 10.60
N THR A 114 -6.19 6.94 10.00
CA THR A 114 -5.17 7.01 8.94
C THR A 114 -5.69 7.70 7.68
N LYS A 115 -6.96 7.49 7.30
CA LYS A 115 -7.59 8.20 6.18
C LYS A 115 -7.69 9.70 6.42
N ILE A 116 -8.11 10.11 7.62
CA ILE A 116 -8.21 11.53 7.98
C ILE A 116 -6.82 12.18 7.93
N ALA A 117 -5.83 11.55 8.56
CA ALA A 117 -4.47 12.07 8.61
C ALA A 117 -3.81 12.10 7.21
N ALA A 118 -4.02 11.05 6.39
CA ALA A 118 -3.57 11.05 5.00
C ALA A 118 -4.25 12.14 4.17
N GLY A 119 -5.55 12.34 4.33
CA GLY A 119 -6.28 13.44 3.68
C GLY A 119 -5.72 14.80 4.06
N PHE A 120 -5.40 14.98 5.33
CA PHE A 120 -4.78 16.20 5.84
C PHE A 120 -3.38 16.43 5.23
N LEU A 121 -2.53 15.40 5.21
CA LEU A 121 -1.22 15.47 4.56
C LEU A 121 -1.35 15.87 3.07
N ILE A 122 -2.32 15.28 2.35
CA ILE A 122 -2.59 15.60 0.95
C ILE A 122 -2.90 17.10 0.80
N VAL A 123 -3.81 17.63 1.60
CA VAL A 123 -4.23 19.04 1.56
C VAL A 123 -3.05 19.95 1.88
N CYS A 124 -2.27 19.65 2.91
CA CYS A 124 -1.09 20.42 3.28
C CYS A 124 -0.04 20.41 2.18
N THR A 125 0.27 19.24 1.60
CA THR A 125 1.28 19.13 0.53
C THR A 125 0.89 19.92 -0.71
N ILE A 126 -0.38 19.83 -1.12
CA ILE A 126 -0.90 20.64 -2.23
C ILE A 126 -0.88 22.12 -1.87
N GLY A 127 -1.25 22.48 -0.64
CA GLY A 127 -1.20 23.86 -0.14
C GLY A 127 0.20 24.46 -0.22
N VAL A 128 1.22 23.76 0.26
CA VAL A 128 2.63 24.20 0.15
C VAL A 128 3.03 24.42 -1.30
N TYR A 129 2.65 23.51 -2.20
CA TYR A 129 2.98 23.67 -3.61
C TYR A 129 2.36 24.94 -4.23
N PHE A 130 1.16 25.34 -3.82
CA PHE A 130 0.55 26.59 -4.29
C PHE A 130 1.20 27.84 -3.69
N VAL A 131 1.74 27.75 -2.46
CA VAL A 131 2.48 28.86 -1.84
C VAL A 131 3.85 29.03 -2.46
N GLN A 132 4.53 27.92 -2.76
CA GLN A 132 5.87 27.90 -3.35
C GLN A 132 5.90 26.95 -4.55
N PRO A 133 5.34 27.35 -5.69
CA PRO A 133 5.29 26.49 -6.86
C PRO A 133 6.68 26.26 -7.45
N ALA A 134 6.94 25.03 -7.86
CA ALA A 134 8.13 24.73 -8.65
C ALA A 134 8.09 25.45 -10.00
N PRO A 135 9.23 25.96 -10.49
CA PRO A 135 9.28 26.56 -11.82
C PRO A 135 8.79 25.62 -12.91
N VAL A 136 8.06 26.14 -13.89
CA VAL A 136 7.50 25.34 -14.98
C VAL A 136 8.58 24.58 -15.76
N SER A 137 9.81 25.12 -15.79
CA SER A 137 10.98 24.47 -16.38
C SER A 137 11.28 23.09 -15.79
N GLU A 138 11.02 22.90 -14.50
CA GLU A 138 11.30 21.62 -13.81
C GLU A 138 10.38 20.49 -14.26
N PHE A 139 9.16 20.83 -14.71
CA PHE A 139 8.24 19.80 -15.25
C PHE A 139 8.77 19.09 -16.49
N VAL A 140 9.61 19.75 -17.27
CA VAL A 140 10.22 19.14 -18.46
C VAL A 140 11.11 17.95 -18.11
N HIS A 141 11.76 18.00 -16.91
CA HIS A 141 12.62 16.93 -16.43
C HIS A 141 11.88 15.61 -16.13
N PHE A 142 10.56 15.66 -15.88
CA PHE A 142 9.76 14.43 -15.74
C PHE A 142 9.74 13.57 -17.01
N PHE A 143 9.87 14.19 -18.15
CA PHE A 143 9.78 13.54 -19.46
C PHE A 143 11.15 13.26 -20.08
N ARG A 144 12.23 13.77 -19.48
CA ARG A 144 13.58 13.41 -19.90
C ARG A 144 13.93 12.01 -19.41
N LEU A 145 14.48 11.21 -20.31
CA LEU A 145 14.98 9.86 -20.01
C LEU A 145 16.48 9.85 -19.70
N ASP A 146 17.05 11.00 -19.43
CA ASP A 146 18.45 11.12 -19.06
C ASP A 146 18.67 10.53 -17.65
N ALA A 147 19.60 9.61 -17.56
CA ALA A 147 20.03 9.00 -16.33
C ALA A 147 21.45 9.49 -16.01
N PRO A 148 21.66 10.25 -14.92
CA PRO A 148 23.00 10.60 -14.49
C PRO A 148 23.86 9.35 -14.28
N GLU A 149 25.16 9.45 -14.50
CA GLU A 149 26.06 8.32 -14.25
C GLU A 149 25.96 7.83 -12.81
N GLY A 150 25.89 6.51 -12.62
CA GLY A 150 25.74 5.91 -11.29
C GLY A 150 24.31 5.88 -10.71
N SER A 151 23.32 6.53 -11.33
CA SER A 151 21.95 6.64 -10.79
C SER A 151 21.05 5.41 -11.03
N TRP A 152 21.52 4.38 -11.71
CA TRP A 152 20.69 3.24 -12.11
C TRP A 152 20.04 2.49 -10.94
N LEU A 153 20.72 2.35 -9.80
CA LEU A 153 20.15 1.73 -8.61
C LEU A 153 19.01 2.57 -8.02
N ILE A 154 19.16 3.88 -8.02
CA ILE A 154 18.14 4.81 -7.53
C ILE A 154 16.92 4.76 -8.47
N ILE A 155 17.15 4.79 -9.78
CA ILE A 155 16.09 4.71 -10.80
C ILE A 155 15.36 3.37 -10.69
N ALA A 156 16.07 2.25 -10.55
CA ALA A 156 15.49 0.93 -10.39
C ALA A 156 14.64 0.83 -9.11
N SER A 157 15.15 1.37 -8.00
CA SER A 157 14.42 1.44 -6.73
C SER A 157 13.15 2.29 -6.86
N PHE A 158 13.24 3.43 -7.52
CA PHE A 158 12.12 4.33 -7.80
C PHE A 158 11.05 3.66 -8.66
N LEU A 159 11.45 3.03 -9.77
CA LEU A 159 10.55 2.26 -10.63
C LEU A 159 9.92 1.07 -9.90
N GLY A 160 10.66 0.46 -8.98
CA GLY A 160 10.17 -0.62 -8.12
C GLY A 160 9.12 -0.17 -7.12
N LEU A 161 9.34 0.98 -6.46
CA LEU A 161 8.51 1.46 -5.35
C LEU A 161 7.30 2.29 -5.78
N LEU A 162 7.36 3.03 -6.89
CA LEU A 162 6.27 3.93 -7.30
C LEU A 162 5.28 3.27 -8.28
N PRO A 163 3.98 3.48 -8.10
CA PRO A 163 3.28 4.09 -6.95
C PRO A 163 3.38 3.27 -5.68
N THR A 164 3.65 1.98 -5.81
CA THR A 164 3.93 1.00 -4.75
C THR A 164 4.51 -0.26 -5.38
N GLY A 165 4.98 -1.23 -4.57
CA GLY A 165 5.42 -2.53 -5.07
C GLY A 165 4.28 -3.28 -5.77
N ILE A 166 4.61 -4.10 -6.77
CA ILE A 166 3.59 -4.88 -7.50
C ILE A 166 2.90 -5.92 -6.60
N ASP A 167 3.54 -6.32 -5.52
CA ASP A 167 3.01 -7.20 -4.48
C ASP A 167 1.74 -6.63 -3.84
N VAL A 168 1.59 -5.29 -3.77
CA VAL A 168 0.37 -4.65 -3.27
C VAL A 168 -0.85 -4.96 -4.13
N SER A 169 -0.70 -5.22 -5.42
CA SER A 169 -1.80 -5.66 -6.26
C SER A 169 -2.35 -7.02 -5.81
N LEU A 170 -1.46 -7.91 -5.34
CA LEU A 170 -1.84 -9.22 -4.81
C LEU A 170 -2.48 -9.09 -3.43
N GLN A 171 -1.95 -8.21 -2.57
CA GLN A 171 -2.58 -7.88 -1.28
C GLN A 171 -3.98 -7.29 -1.47
N ALA A 172 -4.13 -6.33 -2.39
CA ALA A 172 -5.42 -5.74 -2.73
C ALA A 172 -6.42 -6.78 -3.24
N SER A 173 -5.95 -7.76 -4.01
CA SER A 173 -6.72 -8.90 -4.47
C SER A 173 -7.19 -9.79 -3.31
N GLU A 174 -6.32 -10.09 -2.33
CA GLU A 174 -6.68 -10.85 -1.12
C GLU A 174 -7.66 -10.06 -0.22
N TRP A 175 -7.47 -8.75 -0.07
CA TRP A 175 -8.44 -7.91 0.65
C TRP A 175 -9.80 -7.85 -0.04
N GLY A 176 -9.82 -7.74 -1.37
CA GLY A 176 -11.06 -7.78 -2.17
C GLY A 176 -11.81 -9.10 -1.98
N LYS A 177 -11.08 -10.23 -1.97
CA LYS A 177 -11.61 -11.55 -1.67
C LYS A 177 -12.18 -11.63 -0.24
N ALA A 178 -11.45 -11.15 0.76
CA ALA A 178 -11.89 -11.14 2.15
C ALA A 178 -13.14 -10.26 2.37
N LYS A 179 -13.20 -9.10 1.71
CA LYS A 179 -14.36 -8.20 1.73
C LYS A 179 -15.53 -8.71 0.88
N LYS A 180 -15.38 -9.82 0.18
CA LYS A 180 -16.39 -10.39 -0.73
C LYS A 180 -16.90 -9.37 -1.75
N VAL A 181 -15.99 -8.65 -2.42
CA VAL A 181 -16.37 -7.67 -3.44
C VAL A 181 -16.91 -8.32 -4.71
N GLY A 182 -17.77 -7.61 -5.43
CA GLY A 182 -18.30 -8.06 -6.71
C GLY A 182 -18.96 -9.44 -6.66
N MET A 183 -18.49 -10.35 -7.49
CA MET A 183 -19.00 -11.73 -7.59
C MET A 183 -18.91 -12.49 -6.25
N GLY A 184 -17.93 -12.18 -5.40
CA GLY A 184 -17.77 -12.82 -4.09
C GLY A 184 -18.98 -12.65 -3.18
N ARG A 185 -19.71 -11.52 -3.27
CA ARG A 185 -20.89 -11.24 -2.44
C ARG A 185 -22.12 -12.04 -2.88
N ILE A 186 -22.29 -12.22 -4.18
CA ILE A 186 -23.48 -12.91 -4.72
C ILE A 186 -23.25 -14.41 -4.90
N ARG A 187 -22.04 -14.90 -4.66
CA ARG A 187 -21.67 -16.29 -4.87
C ARG A 187 -22.56 -17.24 -4.07
N GLY A 188 -22.84 -16.93 -2.80
CA GLY A 188 -23.73 -17.76 -1.98
C GLY A 188 -25.15 -17.91 -2.55
N GLU A 189 -25.68 -16.87 -3.18
CA GLU A 189 -26.97 -16.96 -3.90
C GLU A 189 -26.86 -17.84 -5.15
N LEU A 190 -25.74 -17.73 -5.88
CA LEU A 190 -25.50 -18.57 -7.06
C LEU A 190 -25.32 -20.05 -6.70
N GLU A 191 -24.67 -20.32 -5.58
CA GLU A 191 -24.53 -21.68 -5.03
C GLU A 191 -25.89 -22.25 -4.64
N ALA A 192 -26.73 -21.49 -3.97
CA ALA A 192 -28.09 -21.89 -3.60
C ALA A 192 -28.98 -22.17 -4.82
N ARG A 193 -28.71 -21.54 -5.96
CA ARG A 193 -29.40 -21.75 -7.22
C ARG A 193 -28.76 -22.83 -8.12
N GLY A 194 -27.67 -23.46 -7.67
CA GLY A 194 -26.92 -24.44 -8.46
C GLY A 194 -26.16 -23.87 -9.65
N LEU A 195 -25.95 -22.53 -9.68
CA LEU A 195 -25.24 -21.84 -10.75
C LEU A 195 -23.73 -21.72 -10.49
N ALA A 196 -23.30 -21.97 -9.26
CA ALA A 196 -21.92 -22.06 -8.85
C ALA A 196 -21.74 -23.25 -7.90
N LYS A 197 -20.56 -23.87 -7.92
CA LYS A 197 -20.22 -24.87 -6.92
C LYS A 197 -19.96 -24.23 -5.57
N PRO A 198 -20.31 -24.91 -4.45
CA PRO A 198 -19.91 -24.46 -3.12
C PRO A 198 -18.40 -24.25 -3.05
N TYR A 199 -18.01 -23.12 -2.52
CA TYR A 199 -16.60 -22.72 -2.47
C TYR A 199 -16.32 -21.89 -1.23
N ASP A 200 -15.41 -22.37 -0.41
CA ASP A 200 -14.84 -21.56 0.65
C ASP A 200 -13.53 -20.92 0.15
N PRO A 201 -13.49 -19.60 -0.02
CA PRO A 201 -12.31 -18.90 -0.53
C PRO A 201 -11.07 -19.07 0.36
N PHE A 202 -11.23 -19.55 1.60
CA PHE A 202 -10.14 -19.69 2.56
C PHE A 202 -9.66 -21.13 2.75
N THR A 203 -10.47 -22.13 2.38
CA THR A 203 -10.16 -23.56 2.58
C THR A 203 -10.02 -24.33 1.28
N ASP A 204 -10.72 -23.93 0.23
CA ASP A 204 -10.76 -24.66 -1.02
C ASP A 204 -9.75 -24.13 -2.04
N GLY A 205 -8.77 -24.93 -2.39
CA GLY A 205 -7.88 -24.73 -3.53
C GLY A 205 -8.49 -25.20 -4.85
N GLU A 206 -9.80 -25.01 -5.07
CA GLU A 206 -10.49 -25.53 -6.24
C GLU A 206 -10.03 -24.84 -7.54
N ARG A 207 -9.79 -25.65 -8.57
CA ARG A 207 -9.26 -25.18 -9.87
C ARG A 207 -10.36 -24.68 -10.81
N ASP A 208 -11.60 -25.10 -10.62
CA ASP A 208 -12.72 -24.70 -11.46
C ASP A 208 -13.27 -23.36 -10.98
N LEU A 209 -12.91 -22.31 -11.67
CA LEU A 209 -13.34 -20.93 -11.41
C LEU A 209 -14.59 -20.55 -12.20
N SER A 210 -15.10 -21.45 -13.03
CA SER A 210 -16.18 -21.12 -13.94
C SER A 210 -17.47 -20.79 -13.21
N VAL A 211 -18.05 -19.65 -13.55
CA VAL A 211 -19.43 -19.28 -13.26
C VAL A 211 -20.13 -19.15 -14.57
N ASP A 212 -21.28 -19.79 -14.72
CA ASP A 212 -22.08 -19.64 -15.94
C ASP A 212 -22.69 -18.21 -15.96
N THR A 213 -21.95 -17.29 -16.56
CA THR A 213 -22.34 -15.89 -16.65
C THR A 213 -23.59 -15.68 -17.52
N LEU A 214 -23.93 -16.61 -18.39
CA LEU A 214 -25.13 -16.54 -19.23
C LEU A 214 -26.41 -16.80 -18.43
N ARG A 215 -26.30 -17.60 -17.38
CA ARG A 215 -27.45 -17.95 -16.49
C ARG A 215 -27.54 -17.06 -15.25
N LEU A 216 -26.67 -16.03 -15.13
CA LEU A 216 -26.73 -15.10 -14.00
C LEU A 216 -28.10 -14.37 -13.99
N PRO A 217 -28.76 -14.33 -12.82
CA PRO A 217 -29.96 -13.48 -12.64
C PRO A 217 -29.68 -12.02 -12.97
N ASP A 218 -30.63 -11.31 -13.51
CA ASP A 218 -30.42 -9.92 -13.95
C ASP A 218 -29.98 -8.99 -12.82
N HIS A 219 -30.53 -9.15 -11.61
CA HIS A 219 -30.10 -8.37 -10.44
C HIS A 219 -28.64 -8.64 -10.06
N ALA A 220 -28.17 -9.88 -10.17
CA ALA A 220 -26.78 -10.25 -9.88
C ALA A 220 -25.83 -9.66 -10.93
N ARG A 221 -26.23 -9.71 -12.21
CA ARG A 221 -25.50 -9.10 -13.31
C ARG A 221 -25.41 -7.58 -13.14
N GLU A 222 -26.52 -6.94 -12.81
CA GLU A 222 -26.58 -5.49 -12.60
C GLU A 222 -25.77 -5.06 -11.38
N TYR A 223 -25.83 -5.82 -10.26
CA TYR A 223 -25.00 -5.59 -9.09
C TYR A 223 -23.51 -5.63 -9.43
N CYS A 224 -23.05 -6.69 -10.10
CA CYS A 224 -21.65 -6.79 -10.51
C CYS A 224 -21.22 -5.68 -11.45
N ARG A 225 -22.07 -5.28 -12.40
CA ARG A 225 -21.80 -4.17 -13.32
C ARG A 225 -21.67 -2.82 -12.61
N ARG A 226 -22.56 -2.53 -11.66
CA ARG A 226 -22.53 -1.29 -10.87
C ARG A 226 -21.29 -1.26 -9.98
N TRP A 227 -21.06 -2.34 -9.24
CA TRP A 227 -19.89 -2.45 -8.39
C TRP A 227 -18.58 -2.30 -9.17
N PHE A 228 -18.49 -2.96 -10.32
CA PHE A 228 -17.32 -2.85 -11.19
C PHE A 228 -17.04 -1.42 -11.64
N LYS A 229 -18.09 -0.69 -12.05
CA LYS A 229 -17.95 0.72 -12.44
C LYS A 229 -17.46 1.59 -11.29
N ILE A 230 -18.07 1.46 -10.12
CA ILE A 230 -17.73 2.26 -8.94
C ILE A 230 -16.28 1.94 -8.51
N GLY A 231 -15.94 0.67 -8.36
CA GLY A 231 -14.59 0.29 -7.93
C GLY A 231 -13.50 0.63 -8.94
N LEU A 232 -13.81 0.60 -10.24
CA LEU A 232 -12.88 1.04 -11.27
C LEU A 232 -12.66 2.57 -11.24
N TRP A 233 -13.70 3.35 -10.96
CA TRP A 233 -13.58 4.78 -10.75
C TRP A 233 -12.76 5.10 -9.49
N ASP A 234 -13.02 4.42 -8.38
CA ASP A 234 -12.27 4.56 -7.13
C ASP A 234 -10.78 4.25 -7.35
N PHE A 235 -10.48 3.14 -8.01
CA PHE A 235 -9.11 2.78 -8.38
C PHE A 235 -8.43 3.86 -9.24
N ARG A 236 -9.10 4.35 -10.29
CA ARG A 236 -8.56 5.37 -11.18
C ARG A 236 -8.30 6.69 -10.48
N ALA A 237 -9.26 7.12 -9.67
CA ALA A 237 -9.13 8.33 -8.86
C ALA A 237 -7.94 8.22 -7.88
N GLY A 238 -7.83 7.12 -7.14
CA GLY A 238 -6.73 6.87 -6.23
C GLY A 238 -5.37 6.83 -6.94
N HIS A 239 -5.29 6.18 -8.10
CA HIS A 239 -4.07 6.12 -8.90
C HIS A 239 -3.63 7.50 -9.41
N LEU A 240 -4.59 8.31 -9.88
CA LEU A 240 -4.33 9.68 -10.34
C LEU A 240 -3.90 10.59 -9.18
N ILE A 241 -4.60 10.53 -8.05
CA ILE A 241 -4.24 11.31 -6.84
C ILE A 241 -2.84 10.94 -6.39
N SER A 242 -2.51 9.65 -6.33
CA SER A 242 -1.17 9.17 -5.99
C SER A 242 -0.10 9.70 -6.95
N PHE A 243 -0.39 9.73 -8.26
CA PHE A 243 0.52 10.31 -9.25
C PHE A 243 0.76 11.80 -9.02
N ILE A 244 -0.30 12.57 -8.78
CA ILE A 244 -0.20 14.01 -8.51
C ILE A 244 0.64 14.25 -7.24
N LEU A 245 0.36 13.55 -6.16
CA LEU A 245 1.11 13.69 -4.91
C LEU A 245 2.59 13.35 -5.06
N ALA A 246 2.89 12.22 -5.69
CA ALA A 246 4.27 11.82 -5.94
C ALA A 246 5.00 12.86 -6.82
N SER A 247 4.29 13.44 -7.81
CA SER A 247 4.85 14.52 -8.64
C SER A 247 5.14 15.77 -7.83
N VAL A 248 4.22 16.18 -6.97
CA VAL A 248 4.38 17.36 -6.10
C VAL A 248 5.56 17.17 -5.14
N PHE A 249 5.64 16.02 -4.45
CA PHE A 249 6.76 15.74 -3.56
C PHE A 249 8.11 15.74 -4.26
N LEU A 250 8.19 15.16 -5.46
CA LEU A 250 9.42 15.17 -6.24
C LEU A 250 9.84 16.56 -6.70
N LEU A 251 8.87 17.38 -7.10
CA LEU A 251 9.14 18.77 -7.49
C LEU A 251 9.57 19.60 -6.31
N LEU A 252 8.93 19.47 -5.16
CA LEU A 252 9.34 20.16 -3.92
C LEU A 252 10.76 19.73 -3.52
N ALA A 253 11.06 18.42 -3.56
CA ALA A 253 12.39 17.93 -3.25
C ALA A 253 13.45 18.46 -4.23
N ALA A 254 13.14 18.48 -5.53
CA ALA A 254 14.07 18.99 -6.55
C ALA A 254 14.37 20.47 -6.38
N VAL A 255 13.40 21.28 -5.95
CA VAL A 255 13.58 22.73 -5.80
C VAL A 255 14.23 23.11 -4.47
N TRP A 256 13.84 22.42 -3.39
CA TRP A 256 14.21 22.83 -2.02
C TRP A 256 15.32 22.00 -1.40
N MET A 257 15.47 20.73 -1.80
CA MET A 257 16.47 19.84 -1.22
C MET A 257 17.72 19.66 -2.10
N TYR A 258 17.62 19.94 -3.40
CA TYR A 258 18.78 19.82 -4.28
C TYR A 258 19.66 21.09 -4.20
N PRO A 259 20.99 20.98 -4.07
CA PRO A 259 21.86 19.78 -4.12
C PRO A 259 22.22 19.18 -2.76
N SER A 260 21.37 19.28 -1.76
CA SER A 260 21.62 18.76 -0.41
C SER A 260 21.80 17.23 -0.42
N GLU A 261 22.88 16.74 0.17
CA GLU A 261 23.16 15.30 0.34
C GLU A 261 22.60 14.76 1.65
N VAL A 262 21.38 15.18 2.00
CA VAL A 262 20.73 14.71 3.23
C VAL A 262 20.28 13.27 3.08
N ALA A 263 20.66 12.43 4.02
CA ALA A 263 20.32 11.01 4.04
C ALA A 263 19.79 10.58 5.42
N GLY A 264 19.09 9.47 5.44
CA GLY A 264 18.62 8.87 6.69
C GLY A 264 17.55 9.70 7.39
N ASN A 265 17.64 9.80 8.73
CA ASN A 265 16.65 10.45 9.58
C ASN A 265 16.56 11.96 9.40
N ALA A 266 17.64 12.61 8.98
CA ALA A 266 17.70 14.05 8.76
C ALA A 266 16.77 14.52 7.62
N VAL A 267 16.42 13.65 6.67
CA VAL A 267 15.47 13.93 5.57
C VAL A 267 14.13 14.42 6.09
N ILE A 268 13.64 13.88 7.21
CA ILE A 268 12.36 14.30 7.79
C ILE A 268 12.40 15.73 8.28
N GLY A 269 13.52 16.12 8.93
CA GLY A 269 13.76 17.49 9.36
C GLY A 269 13.80 18.47 8.18
N GLU A 270 14.54 18.13 7.13
CA GLU A 270 14.64 18.96 5.92
C GLU A 270 13.26 19.14 5.25
N ILE A 271 12.49 18.09 5.09
CA ILE A 271 11.13 18.20 4.55
C ILE A 271 10.25 19.04 5.48
N ALA A 272 10.37 18.89 6.80
CA ALA A 272 9.60 19.66 7.76
C ALA A 272 9.91 21.16 7.68
N THR A 273 11.16 21.55 7.39
CA THR A 273 11.55 22.96 7.21
C THR A 273 10.86 23.58 6.00
N ILE A 274 10.69 22.85 4.90
CA ILE A 274 9.96 23.35 3.72
C ILE A 274 8.54 23.79 4.13
N PHE A 275 7.86 23.01 4.96
CA PHE A 275 6.53 23.36 5.45
C PHE A 275 6.54 24.54 6.42
N THR A 276 7.56 24.62 7.29
CA THR A 276 7.69 25.69 8.26
C THR A 276 7.98 27.03 7.58
N ASP A 277 8.87 27.03 6.61
CA ASP A 277 9.27 28.24 5.89
C ASP A 277 8.17 28.75 4.96
N SER A 278 7.34 27.83 4.44
CA SER A 278 6.25 28.15 3.52
C SER A 278 4.98 28.64 4.20
N ILE A 279 4.62 28.03 5.34
CA ILE A 279 3.32 28.24 6.00
C ILE A 279 3.49 28.88 7.39
N GLY A 280 4.62 28.60 8.05
CA GLY A 280 4.92 29.07 9.39
C GLY A 280 5.16 27.94 10.41
N PRO A 281 5.63 28.27 11.63
CA PRO A 281 6.10 27.30 12.63
C PRO A 281 5.07 26.24 13.02
N GLY A 282 3.77 26.57 12.99
CA GLY A 282 2.70 25.61 13.28
C GLY A 282 2.51 24.52 12.22
N ALA A 283 3.02 24.73 11.02
CA ALA A 283 2.89 23.76 9.93
C ALA A 283 3.76 22.51 10.15
N MET A 284 4.85 22.63 10.89
CA MET A 284 5.75 21.52 11.19
C MET A 284 5.01 20.37 11.90
N ILE A 285 4.25 20.66 12.97
CA ILE A 285 3.52 19.60 13.69
C ILE A 285 2.46 18.97 12.83
N ILE A 286 1.80 19.76 11.99
CA ILE A 286 0.79 19.28 11.04
C ILE A 286 1.43 18.32 10.04
N PHE A 287 2.57 18.71 9.47
CA PHE A 287 3.32 17.83 8.56
C PHE A 287 3.77 16.54 9.25
N LEU A 288 4.39 16.64 10.43
CA LEU A 288 4.88 15.45 11.15
C LEU A 288 3.76 14.49 11.53
N MET A 289 2.61 15.00 11.97
CA MET A 289 1.44 14.15 12.24
C MET A 289 0.90 13.47 10.97
N GLY A 290 0.86 14.20 9.86
CA GLY A 290 0.50 13.63 8.56
C GLY A 290 1.51 12.58 8.07
N ALA A 291 2.81 12.88 8.19
CA ALA A 291 3.90 11.97 7.82
C ALA A 291 3.88 10.70 8.69
N LEU A 292 3.66 10.83 10.01
CA LEU A 292 3.50 9.69 10.90
C LEU A 292 2.30 8.83 10.49
N ALA A 293 1.17 9.44 10.25
CA ALA A 293 -0.01 8.71 9.82
C ALA A 293 0.20 7.98 8.49
N ALA A 294 0.86 8.60 7.52
CA ALA A 294 1.16 8.00 6.23
C ALA A 294 2.15 6.83 6.35
N THR A 295 3.27 7.02 7.06
CA THR A 295 4.29 5.98 7.24
C THR A 295 3.80 4.83 8.10
N PHE A 296 3.12 5.14 9.22
CA PHE A 296 2.54 4.13 10.10
C PHE A 296 1.43 3.33 9.41
N SER A 297 0.50 3.99 8.69
CA SER A 297 -0.56 3.26 7.98
C SER A 297 0.01 2.34 6.91
N THR A 298 1.09 2.75 6.25
CA THR A 298 1.78 1.90 5.28
C THR A 298 2.35 0.66 5.97
N ALA A 299 3.12 0.80 7.04
CA ALA A 299 3.66 -0.32 7.81
C ALA A 299 2.53 -1.24 8.33
N PHE A 300 1.46 -0.66 8.87
CA PHE A 300 0.30 -1.37 9.39
C PHE A 300 -0.40 -2.22 8.31
N ASN A 301 -0.64 -1.66 7.13
CA ASN A 301 -1.28 -2.38 6.03
C ASN A 301 -0.48 -3.60 5.58
N TYR A 302 0.85 -3.52 5.61
CA TYR A 302 1.71 -4.65 5.27
C TYR A 302 1.69 -5.76 6.33
N PHE A 303 1.51 -5.42 7.61
CA PHE A 303 1.32 -6.43 8.67
C PHE A 303 0.03 -7.24 8.48
N ASP A 304 -1.00 -6.69 7.88
CA ASP A 304 -2.22 -7.43 7.50
C ASP A 304 -2.09 -8.09 6.11
N GLY A 305 -1.52 -7.40 5.14
CA GLY A 305 -1.48 -7.83 3.75
C GLY A 305 -0.57 -9.03 3.48
N TRP A 306 0.68 -8.99 3.98
CA TRP A 306 1.63 -10.08 3.73
C TRP A 306 1.25 -11.43 4.33
N PRO A 307 0.76 -11.55 5.57
CA PRO A 307 0.27 -12.82 6.08
C PRO A 307 -0.85 -13.41 5.23
N ARG A 308 -1.73 -12.58 4.64
CA ARG A 308 -2.76 -13.04 3.71
C ARG A 308 -2.18 -13.62 2.44
N VAL A 309 -1.20 -12.93 1.85
CA VAL A 309 -0.48 -13.40 0.65
C VAL A 309 0.26 -14.70 0.93
N VAL A 310 1.05 -14.77 2.01
CA VAL A 310 1.77 -15.99 2.42
C VAL A 310 0.80 -17.14 2.69
N GLY A 311 -0.30 -16.87 3.40
CA GLY A 311 -1.36 -17.85 3.64
C GLY A 311 -2.00 -18.37 2.36
N ALA A 312 -2.28 -17.48 1.40
CA ALA A 312 -2.81 -17.87 0.10
C ALA A 312 -1.81 -18.70 -0.73
N CYS A 313 -0.53 -18.29 -0.75
CA CYS A 313 0.53 -19.06 -1.39
C CYS A 313 0.65 -20.47 -0.77
N SER A 314 0.67 -20.56 0.56
CA SER A 314 0.78 -21.84 1.28
C SER A 314 -0.39 -22.76 0.98
N ARG A 315 -1.62 -22.25 0.97
CA ARG A 315 -2.81 -23.04 0.57
C ARG A 315 -2.69 -23.55 -0.86
N ASN A 316 -2.29 -22.69 -1.78
CA ASN A 316 -2.18 -23.05 -3.18
C ASN A 316 -1.03 -24.03 -3.48
N LEU A 317 0.06 -23.97 -2.73
CA LEU A 317 1.23 -24.83 -2.93
C LEU A 317 1.09 -26.17 -2.19
N PHE A 318 0.76 -26.13 -0.90
CA PHE A 318 0.89 -27.27 0.00
C PHE A 318 -0.44 -27.91 0.40
N ARG A 319 -1.58 -27.36 -0.05
CA ARG A 319 -2.93 -27.78 0.38
C ARG A 319 -3.09 -27.80 1.91
N CYS A 320 -2.27 -27.05 2.61
CA CYS A 320 -2.39 -26.93 4.06
C CYS A 320 -3.66 -26.16 4.42
N ARG A 321 -4.51 -26.75 5.24
CA ARG A 321 -5.56 -26.00 5.95
C ARG A 321 -4.82 -25.03 6.89
N ALA A 322 -4.72 -23.78 6.51
CA ALA A 322 -4.16 -22.77 7.39
C ALA A 322 -5.13 -22.58 8.57
N ALA A 323 -4.82 -23.26 9.67
CA ALA A 323 -5.46 -22.98 10.95
C ALA A 323 -4.90 -21.66 11.49
N LEU A 324 -5.38 -20.53 10.94
CA LEU A 324 -5.33 -19.25 11.63
C LEU A 324 -6.73 -19.01 12.20
N PRO A 325 -6.95 -19.33 13.48
CA PRO A 325 -8.22 -19.04 14.12
C PRO A 325 -8.33 -17.53 14.30
N GLY A 326 -9.35 -16.92 13.73
CA GLY A 326 -9.82 -15.59 14.11
C GLY A 326 -9.65 -14.46 13.10
N ILE A 327 -8.73 -14.51 12.13
CA ILE A 327 -8.51 -13.38 11.19
C ILE A 327 -9.42 -13.42 9.95
N ALA A 328 -10.11 -14.51 9.72
CA ALA A 328 -10.86 -14.76 8.48
C ALA A 328 -12.40 -14.82 8.65
N ARG A 329 -12.96 -14.44 9.77
CA ARG A 329 -14.40 -14.62 10.03
C ARG A 329 -15.22 -13.35 10.24
N GLU A 330 -14.67 -12.14 9.95
CA GLU A 330 -15.50 -10.92 9.97
C GLU A 330 -15.40 -10.14 8.67
#